data_976f998b90d04b1bebd012f1cc612b1a
#
_entry.id   976f998b90d04b1bebd012f1cc612b1a
#
_cell.length_a   1.000
_cell.length_b   1.000
_cell.length_c   1.000
_cell.angle_alpha   90.00
_cell.angle_beta   90.00
_cell.angle_gamma   90.00
#
_symmetry.space_group_name_H-M   'P 1'
#
loop_
_entity.id
_entity.type
_entity.pdbx_description
1 polymer ?
#
loop_
_entity_poly.entity_id
_entity_poly.type
_entity_poly.pdbx_seq_one_letter_code
_entity_poly.pdbx_strand_id
1 'polypeptide(L)'
;MKQPLTIGFIGLGLIGGSIAKAIRYYYPDTTILAHTRSHITLDYAIKEQIIDIACEQVDERFSDCDYIFLCAPVEANASYLQTLKTLIRPGCIITDAGSTKTDIHTHVAELGLESQFIGGHPMAGSEKTGIVNAKRHLLENAYYIITPTSQVSQESVEAYVELIRSLKALPLVLDYHEHDFVTGTISHLPHMIAAALVNLVHDEDTPSETMRMVAAGGFKDITRIASSSPEMWEQICMTNSENILKVLDDYIHNLEDIRVALAQKNGSAINTLFRESRDYRNSFSDLSAGPIKKNHRLYCDLVDEAGGIAILSTILASRGITLKNIGIVHNREFEDAVLLVEFYDAESKIQA
;
A
#
# COMPACT_ATOMS: atom_id res chain seq x y z
N MET A 1 26.21 -3.18 0.04
CA MET A 1 25.68 -4.55 0.18
C MET A 1 26.59 -5.55 -0.52
N LYS A 2 26.77 -6.73 0.08
CA LYS A 2 27.44 -7.88 -0.58
C LYS A 2 26.61 -8.29 -1.81
N GLN A 3 27.21 -8.48 -2.96
CA GLN A 3 26.56 -9.03 -4.15
C GLN A 3 27.35 -10.26 -4.62
N PRO A 4 26.69 -11.29 -5.15
CA PRO A 4 25.24 -11.44 -5.30
C PRO A 4 24.54 -11.74 -3.97
N LEU A 5 23.25 -11.37 -3.86
CA LEU A 5 22.38 -11.67 -2.72
C LEU A 5 21.65 -13.01 -2.94
N THR A 6 21.27 -13.66 -1.85
CA THR A 6 20.29 -14.76 -1.85
C THR A 6 19.06 -14.32 -1.05
N ILE A 7 17.90 -14.33 -1.67
CA ILE A 7 16.66 -13.81 -1.06
C ILE A 7 15.57 -14.86 -1.13
N GLY A 8 15.01 -15.19 0.04
CA GLY A 8 13.89 -16.11 0.20
C GLY A 8 12.56 -15.38 0.26
N PHE A 9 11.53 -15.96 -0.33
CA PHE A 9 10.13 -15.51 -0.20
C PHE A 9 9.27 -16.63 0.37
N ILE A 10 8.48 -16.30 1.38
CA ILE A 10 7.43 -17.17 1.90
C ILE A 10 6.09 -16.47 1.62
N GLY A 11 5.42 -16.95 0.56
CA GLY A 11 4.25 -16.30 -0.02
C GLY A 11 4.59 -15.43 -1.24
N LEU A 12 3.99 -15.76 -2.39
CA LEU A 12 4.13 -15.03 -3.66
C LEU A 12 2.76 -14.54 -4.15
N GLY A 13 2.09 -13.76 -3.31
CA GLY A 13 0.88 -13.04 -3.70
C GLY A 13 1.18 -11.78 -4.52
N LEU A 14 0.27 -10.81 -4.47
CA LEU A 14 0.46 -9.49 -5.10
C LEU A 14 1.72 -8.79 -4.56
N ILE A 15 1.86 -8.70 -3.25
CA ILE A 15 2.97 -7.95 -2.61
C ILE A 15 4.28 -8.71 -2.75
N GLY A 16 4.36 -9.96 -2.29
CA GLY A 16 5.59 -10.77 -2.39
C GLY A 16 6.09 -10.90 -3.83
N GLY A 17 5.16 -11.14 -4.78
CA GLY A 17 5.49 -11.19 -6.20
C GLY A 17 5.95 -9.84 -6.76
N SER A 18 5.42 -8.71 -6.28
CA SER A 18 5.85 -7.37 -6.71
C SER A 18 7.25 -7.03 -6.17
N ILE A 19 7.53 -7.37 -4.91
CA ILE A 19 8.88 -7.23 -4.33
C ILE A 19 9.88 -8.11 -5.09
N ALA A 20 9.54 -9.39 -5.35
CA ALA A 20 10.41 -10.30 -6.08
C ALA A 20 10.69 -9.81 -7.51
N LYS A 21 9.67 -9.33 -8.24
CA LYS A 21 9.83 -8.71 -9.57
C LYS A 21 10.70 -7.45 -9.53
N ALA A 22 10.56 -6.62 -8.51
CA ALA A 22 11.38 -5.41 -8.35
C ALA A 22 12.84 -5.79 -8.06
N ILE A 23 13.10 -6.75 -7.15
CA ILE A 23 14.43 -7.26 -6.85
C ILE A 23 15.07 -7.85 -8.12
N ARG A 24 14.36 -8.71 -8.84
CA ARG A 24 14.86 -9.30 -10.10
C ARG A 24 15.26 -8.24 -11.12
N TYR A 25 14.52 -7.15 -11.19
CA TYR A 25 14.80 -6.07 -12.14
C TYR A 25 16.01 -5.22 -11.75
N TYR A 26 16.11 -4.83 -10.47
CA TYR A 26 17.17 -3.94 -10.01
C TYR A 26 18.46 -4.69 -9.59
N TYR A 27 18.34 -5.98 -9.30
CA TYR A 27 19.43 -6.88 -8.87
C TYR A 27 19.38 -8.20 -9.63
N PRO A 28 19.70 -8.21 -10.95
CA PRO A 28 19.50 -9.38 -11.81
C PRO A 28 20.32 -10.61 -11.39
N ASP A 29 21.46 -10.40 -10.72
CA ASP A 29 22.36 -11.48 -10.27
C ASP A 29 21.94 -12.09 -8.92
N THR A 30 20.84 -11.62 -8.33
CA THR A 30 20.31 -12.16 -7.06
C THR A 30 19.71 -13.55 -7.27
N THR A 31 20.06 -14.50 -6.43
CA THR A 31 19.35 -15.79 -6.34
C THR A 31 18.07 -15.61 -5.54
N ILE A 32 16.92 -15.87 -6.16
CA ILE A 32 15.62 -15.77 -5.51
C ILE A 32 15.01 -17.17 -5.38
N LEU A 33 14.72 -17.58 -4.15
CA LEU A 33 13.97 -18.79 -3.87
C LEU A 33 12.63 -18.46 -3.23
N ALA A 34 11.64 -19.31 -3.46
CA ALA A 34 10.33 -19.05 -2.90
C ALA A 34 9.57 -20.31 -2.52
N HIS A 35 8.83 -20.20 -1.42
CA HIS A 35 7.82 -21.15 -1.01
C HIS A 35 6.43 -20.49 -1.03
N THR A 36 5.44 -21.20 -1.56
CA THR A 36 4.03 -20.85 -1.41
C THR A 36 3.18 -22.12 -1.54
N ARG A 37 2.00 -22.13 -0.92
CA ARG A 37 1.10 -23.30 -0.94
C ARG A 37 0.58 -23.68 -2.34
N SER A 38 0.63 -22.74 -3.28
CA SER A 38 0.12 -22.96 -4.63
C SER A 38 1.25 -23.33 -5.60
N HIS A 39 1.27 -24.59 -6.07
CA HIS A 39 2.21 -25.04 -7.09
C HIS A 39 2.06 -24.24 -8.40
N ILE A 40 0.83 -23.87 -8.78
CA ILE A 40 0.56 -23.04 -9.97
C ILE A 40 1.28 -21.69 -9.86
N THR A 41 1.35 -21.11 -8.65
CA THR A 41 2.07 -19.87 -8.41
C THR A 41 3.58 -20.05 -8.54
N LEU A 42 4.13 -21.15 -8.05
CA LEU A 42 5.56 -21.47 -8.20
C LEU A 42 5.93 -21.70 -9.66
N ASP A 43 5.14 -22.50 -10.38
CA ASP A 43 5.35 -22.77 -11.82
C ASP A 43 5.32 -21.49 -12.65
N TYR A 44 4.35 -20.62 -12.36
CA TYR A 44 4.28 -19.30 -12.98
C TYR A 44 5.52 -18.46 -12.69
N ALA A 45 5.95 -18.41 -11.43
CA ALA A 45 7.11 -17.63 -11.01
C ALA A 45 8.42 -18.11 -11.64
N ILE A 46 8.63 -19.42 -11.79
CA ILE A 46 9.76 -20.01 -12.52
C ILE A 46 9.68 -19.67 -14.00
N LYS A 47 8.52 -19.90 -14.65
CA LYS A 47 8.31 -19.65 -16.06
C LYS A 47 8.58 -18.19 -16.45
N GLU A 48 8.13 -17.26 -15.62
CA GLU A 48 8.31 -15.82 -15.82
C GLU A 48 9.69 -15.33 -15.30
N GLN A 49 10.58 -16.23 -14.87
CA GLN A 49 11.91 -15.92 -14.36
C GLN A 49 11.91 -14.92 -13.18
N ILE A 50 10.85 -14.93 -12.38
CA ILE A 50 10.74 -14.10 -11.17
C ILE A 50 11.59 -14.70 -10.07
N ILE A 51 11.62 -16.03 -9.97
CA ILE A 51 12.41 -16.81 -9.00
C ILE A 51 13.29 -17.81 -9.73
N ASP A 52 14.37 -18.25 -9.08
CA ASP A 52 15.30 -19.26 -9.60
C ASP A 52 14.97 -20.65 -9.03
N ILE A 53 14.49 -20.70 -7.78
CA ILE A 53 14.26 -21.96 -7.06
C ILE A 53 12.85 -21.96 -6.47
N ALA A 54 12.05 -22.93 -6.89
CA ALA A 54 10.74 -23.23 -6.28
C ALA A 54 10.93 -24.24 -5.14
N CYS A 55 10.38 -23.91 -3.96
CA CYS A 55 10.45 -24.74 -2.76
C CYS A 55 9.05 -25.23 -2.37
N GLU A 56 8.84 -26.54 -2.32
CA GLU A 56 7.58 -27.13 -1.87
C GLU A 56 7.33 -26.91 -0.38
N GLN A 57 8.42 -26.75 0.38
CA GLN A 57 8.41 -26.46 1.82
C GLN A 57 9.53 -25.51 2.19
N VAL A 58 9.44 -24.91 3.37
CA VAL A 58 10.54 -24.12 3.96
C VAL A 58 11.52 -25.10 4.59
N ASP A 59 12.70 -25.24 3.99
CA ASP A 59 13.73 -26.20 4.35
C ASP A 59 15.13 -25.61 4.32
N GLU A 60 16.17 -26.44 4.39
CA GLU A 60 17.59 -26.05 4.45
C GLU A 60 18.04 -25.10 3.34
N ARG A 61 17.33 -25.04 2.21
CA ARG A 61 17.63 -24.08 1.12
C ARG A 61 17.52 -22.61 1.56
N PHE A 62 16.71 -22.35 2.59
CA PHE A 62 16.56 -21.00 3.16
C PHE A 62 17.71 -20.62 4.10
N SER A 63 18.59 -21.54 4.49
CA SER A 63 19.69 -21.28 5.43
C SER A 63 20.72 -20.29 4.89
N ASP A 64 20.92 -20.25 3.56
CA ASP A 64 21.89 -19.38 2.91
C ASP A 64 21.35 -17.99 2.55
N CYS A 65 20.08 -17.71 2.85
CA CYS A 65 19.48 -16.40 2.56
C CYS A 65 20.16 -15.27 3.32
N ASP A 66 20.30 -14.12 2.65
CA ASP A 66 20.64 -12.85 3.25
C ASP A 66 19.39 -12.16 3.79
N TYR A 67 18.28 -12.27 3.06
CA TYR A 67 16.95 -11.77 3.45
C TYR A 67 15.88 -12.83 3.20
N ILE A 68 14.88 -12.89 4.09
CA ILE A 68 13.68 -13.72 3.92
C ILE A 68 12.45 -12.84 4.12
N PHE A 69 11.63 -12.71 3.07
CA PHE A 69 10.38 -11.96 3.08
C PHE A 69 9.21 -12.87 3.42
N LEU A 70 8.56 -12.62 4.55
CA LEU A 70 7.30 -13.25 4.94
C LEU A 70 6.14 -12.46 4.32
N CYS A 71 5.57 -12.99 3.25
CA CYS A 71 4.46 -12.40 2.51
C CYS A 71 3.24 -13.32 2.48
N ALA A 72 3.17 -14.27 3.40
CA ALA A 72 2.03 -15.13 3.66
C ALA A 72 0.98 -14.39 4.52
N PRO A 73 -0.25 -14.90 4.66
CA PRO A 73 -1.22 -14.39 5.64
C PRO A 73 -0.64 -14.36 7.06
N VAL A 74 -1.05 -13.36 7.85
CA VAL A 74 -0.46 -13.07 9.17
C VAL A 74 -0.43 -14.32 10.07
N GLU A 75 -1.52 -15.06 10.15
CA GLU A 75 -1.62 -16.28 10.95
C GLU A 75 -0.60 -17.37 10.58
N ALA A 76 -0.23 -17.45 9.30
CA ALA A 76 0.77 -18.42 8.84
C ALA A 76 2.20 -18.00 9.18
N ASN A 77 2.46 -16.69 9.32
CA ASN A 77 3.80 -16.17 9.54
C ASN A 77 4.40 -16.64 10.87
N ALA A 78 3.60 -16.79 11.93
CA ALA A 78 4.05 -17.32 13.22
C ALA A 78 4.65 -18.73 13.10
N SER A 79 4.00 -19.63 12.33
CA SER A 79 4.50 -20.99 12.11
C SER A 79 5.77 -21.01 11.25
N TYR A 80 5.88 -20.10 10.27
CA TYR A 80 7.09 -19.97 9.47
C TYR A 80 8.26 -19.40 10.27
N LEU A 81 8.04 -18.46 11.18
CA LEU A 81 9.07 -17.96 12.09
C LEU A 81 9.64 -19.10 12.96
N GLN A 82 8.78 -20.00 13.48
CA GLN A 82 9.21 -21.15 14.25
C GLN A 82 10.11 -22.10 13.43
N THR A 83 9.78 -22.32 12.16
CA THR A 83 10.58 -23.13 11.25
C THR A 83 11.92 -22.45 10.93
N LEU A 84 11.89 -21.16 10.58
CA LEU A 84 13.07 -20.38 10.23
C LEU A 84 14.07 -20.26 11.38
N LYS A 85 13.59 -20.18 12.63
CA LYS A 85 14.47 -20.14 13.81
C LYS A 85 15.55 -21.23 13.81
N THR A 86 15.22 -22.41 13.30
CA THR A 86 16.15 -23.55 13.28
C THR A 86 17.00 -23.64 12.01
N LEU A 87 16.66 -22.86 10.97
CA LEU A 87 17.27 -22.98 9.66
C LEU A 87 18.23 -21.82 9.36
N ILE A 88 17.88 -20.60 9.74
CA ILE A 88 18.61 -19.41 9.31
C ILE A 88 19.99 -19.27 9.98
N ARG A 89 20.95 -18.80 9.20
CA ARG A 89 22.29 -18.49 9.70
C ARG A 89 22.31 -17.13 10.42
N PRO A 90 23.29 -16.89 11.32
CA PRO A 90 23.54 -15.55 11.84
C PRO A 90 23.77 -14.56 10.68
N GLY A 91 23.15 -13.38 10.77
CA GLY A 91 23.23 -12.33 9.75
C GLY A 91 22.17 -12.40 8.65
N CYS A 92 21.37 -13.46 8.58
CA CYS A 92 20.14 -13.45 7.79
C CYS A 92 19.12 -12.53 8.45
N ILE A 93 18.46 -11.67 7.68
CA ILE A 93 17.38 -10.81 8.15
C ILE A 93 16.04 -11.35 7.65
N ILE A 94 15.16 -11.67 8.59
CA ILE A 94 13.76 -11.93 8.30
C ILE A 94 13.03 -10.58 8.27
N THR A 95 12.19 -10.39 7.28
CA THR A 95 11.27 -9.25 7.19
C THR A 95 9.88 -9.74 6.80
N ASP A 96 8.86 -8.97 7.08
CA ASP A 96 7.51 -9.27 6.63
C ASP A 96 6.95 -8.16 5.71
N ALA A 97 5.75 -8.35 5.21
CA ALA A 97 5.03 -7.35 4.40
C ALA A 97 3.58 -7.17 4.90
N GLY A 98 3.31 -7.51 6.14
CA GLY A 98 1.99 -7.45 6.76
C GLY A 98 1.52 -6.03 7.03
N SER A 99 0.19 -5.86 7.18
CA SER A 99 -0.45 -4.56 7.45
C SER A 99 -0.41 -4.16 8.92
N THR A 100 -0.11 -5.09 9.83
CA THR A 100 0.04 -4.88 11.27
C THR A 100 1.39 -5.39 11.74
N LYS A 101 1.95 -4.79 12.80
CA LYS A 101 3.32 -5.05 13.24
C LYS A 101 3.41 -5.60 14.66
N THR A 102 2.53 -5.19 15.58
CA THR A 102 2.62 -5.61 16.99
C THR A 102 2.57 -7.13 17.14
N ASP A 103 1.67 -7.79 16.43
CA ASP A 103 1.49 -9.23 16.48
C ASP A 103 2.77 -9.99 16.07
N ILE A 104 3.32 -9.66 14.91
CA ILE A 104 4.53 -10.35 14.42
C ILE A 104 5.77 -10.03 15.28
N HIS A 105 5.89 -8.81 15.80
CA HIS A 105 6.97 -8.45 16.73
C HIS A 105 6.89 -9.24 18.04
N THR A 106 5.66 -9.49 18.53
CA THR A 106 5.43 -10.34 19.70
C THR A 106 5.93 -11.76 19.45
N HIS A 107 5.55 -12.38 18.33
CA HIS A 107 6.03 -13.71 17.98
C HIS A 107 7.55 -13.77 17.76
N VAL A 108 8.13 -12.75 17.17
CA VAL A 108 9.59 -12.63 17.02
C VAL A 108 10.30 -12.61 18.36
N ALA A 109 9.77 -11.84 19.35
CA ALA A 109 10.33 -11.76 20.69
C ALA A 109 10.18 -13.10 21.45
N GLU A 110 9.03 -13.74 21.39
CA GLU A 110 8.79 -15.07 21.99
C GLU A 110 9.75 -16.14 21.43
N LEU A 111 10.15 -15.99 20.18
CA LEU A 111 11.08 -16.91 19.53
C LEU A 111 12.56 -16.52 19.73
N GLY A 112 12.87 -15.35 20.28
CA GLY A 112 14.24 -14.85 20.42
C GLY A 112 14.91 -14.56 19.06
N LEU A 113 14.15 -14.04 18.09
CA LEU A 113 14.60 -13.71 16.75
C LEU A 113 14.82 -12.20 16.54
N GLU A 114 14.76 -11.39 17.61
CA GLU A 114 14.80 -9.93 17.53
C GLU A 114 16.08 -9.41 16.84
N SER A 115 17.22 -10.07 17.02
CA SER A 115 18.48 -9.64 16.40
C SER A 115 18.51 -9.89 14.87
N GLN A 116 17.52 -10.61 14.33
CA GLN A 116 17.43 -11.02 12.93
C GLN A 116 16.10 -10.60 12.27
N PHE A 117 15.35 -9.71 12.90
CA PHE A 117 14.05 -9.30 12.37
C PHE A 117 13.93 -7.77 12.18
N ILE A 118 13.48 -7.40 11.01
CA ILE A 118 13.10 -6.02 10.66
C ILE A 118 11.72 -6.10 10.03
N GLY A 119 10.69 -5.62 10.72
CA GLY A 119 9.34 -5.58 10.17
C GLY A 119 9.25 -4.65 8.96
N GLY A 120 8.38 -4.98 8.03
CA GLY A 120 8.14 -4.20 6.83
C GLY A 120 6.65 -4.07 6.52
N HIS A 121 6.24 -2.93 5.98
CA HIS A 121 4.89 -2.72 5.48
C HIS A 121 4.93 -1.80 4.25
N PRO A 122 4.85 -2.33 3.03
CA PRO A 122 4.66 -1.51 1.85
C PRO A 122 3.25 -0.89 1.86
N MET A 123 3.16 0.44 1.96
CA MET A 123 1.89 1.19 1.87
C MET A 123 1.41 1.24 0.41
N ALA A 124 1.30 0.05 -0.20
CA ALA A 124 0.92 -0.17 -1.58
C ALA A 124 0.09 -1.44 -1.71
N GLY A 125 -0.91 -1.41 -2.55
CA GLY A 125 -1.79 -2.55 -2.77
C GLY A 125 -2.77 -2.28 -3.91
N SER A 126 -3.61 -3.25 -4.17
CA SER A 126 -4.79 -3.12 -5.04
C SER A 126 -5.82 -4.15 -4.63
N GLU A 127 -7.03 -4.00 -5.16
CA GLU A 127 -8.13 -4.96 -4.97
C GLU A 127 -7.87 -6.31 -5.68
N LYS A 128 -6.84 -6.36 -6.56
CA LYS A 128 -6.43 -7.57 -7.29
C LYS A 128 -5.51 -8.41 -6.41
N THR A 129 -5.63 -9.72 -6.53
CA THR A 129 -4.84 -10.68 -5.77
C THR A 129 -3.98 -11.57 -6.68
N GLY A 130 -3.00 -12.26 -6.09
CA GLY A 130 -2.17 -13.25 -6.78
C GLY A 130 -0.99 -12.67 -7.55
N ILE A 131 -0.01 -13.54 -7.85
CA ILE A 131 1.24 -13.19 -8.50
C ILE A 131 1.06 -12.66 -9.93
N VAL A 132 0.00 -13.08 -10.62
CA VAL A 132 -0.31 -12.63 -11.99
C VAL A 132 -0.60 -11.13 -12.06
N ASN A 133 -1.07 -10.56 -10.96
CA ASN A 133 -1.33 -9.11 -10.82
C ASN A 133 -0.14 -8.35 -10.23
N ALA A 134 0.91 -9.05 -9.79
CA ALA A 134 2.11 -8.44 -9.24
C ALA A 134 2.85 -7.61 -10.30
N LYS A 135 3.29 -6.41 -9.92
CA LYS A 135 3.98 -5.45 -10.80
C LYS A 135 5.24 -4.94 -10.13
N ARG A 136 6.37 -4.91 -10.84
CA ARG A 136 7.65 -4.40 -10.31
C ARG A 136 7.57 -2.95 -9.78
N HIS A 137 6.71 -2.14 -10.41
CA HIS A 137 6.54 -0.73 -10.05
C HIS A 137 5.45 -0.48 -9.00
N LEU A 138 4.89 -1.53 -8.39
CA LEU A 138 3.85 -1.38 -7.35
C LEU A 138 4.37 -0.59 -6.14
N LEU A 139 5.66 -0.72 -5.85
CA LEU A 139 6.31 -0.06 -4.72
C LEU A 139 6.87 1.32 -5.06
N GLU A 140 6.98 1.68 -6.35
CA GLU A 140 7.61 2.92 -6.78
C GLU A 140 6.86 4.15 -6.23
N ASN A 141 7.59 5.01 -5.51
CA ASN A 141 7.06 6.20 -4.81
C ASN A 141 6.04 5.91 -3.70
N ALA A 142 5.82 4.65 -3.32
CA ALA A 142 5.04 4.30 -2.15
C ALA A 142 5.90 4.34 -0.89
N TYR A 143 5.33 4.78 0.23
CA TYR A 143 5.99 4.59 1.51
C TYR A 143 6.15 3.10 1.80
N TYR A 144 7.33 2.75 2.31
CA TYR A 144 7.60 1.43 2.84
C TYR A 144 8.02 1.60 4.30
N ILE A 145 7.11 1.27 5.20
CA ILE A 145 7.38 1.44 6.64
C ILE A 145 8.27 0.28 7.09
N ILE A 146 9.28 0.63 7.87
CA ILE A 146 10.31 -0.28 8.38
C ILE A 146 10.28 -0.19 9.90
N THR A 147 10.07 -1.31 10.58
CA THR A 147 9.98 -1.37 12.03
C THR A 147 11.05 -2.32 12.57
N PRO A 148 12.28 -1.83 12.79
CA PRO A 148 13.34 -2.66 13.34
C PRO A 148 13.06 -2.99 14.81
N THR A 149 13.47 -4.17 15.25
CA THR A 149 13.53 -4.48 16.68
C THR A 149 14.68 -3.71 17.35
N SER A 150 14.65 -3.60 18.66
CA SER A 150 15.74 -2.94 19.41
C SER A 150 17.06 -3.73 19.42
N GLN A 151 17.04 -5.01 19.03
CA GLN A 151 18.22 -5.89 19.07
C GLN A 151 18.89 -6.08 17.70
N VAL A 152 18.24 -5.68 16.60
CA VAL A 152 18.87 -5.72 15.27
C VAL A 152 19.94 -4.63 15.15
N SER A 153 21.06 -4.94 14.51
CA SER A 153 22.16 -3.98 14.36
C SER A 153 21.78 -2.80 13.48
N GLN A 154 22.29 -1.61 13.81
CA GLN A 154 22.08 -0.41 13.01
C GLN A 154 22.57 -0.59 11.56
N GLU A 155 23.67 -1.33 11.35
CA GLU A 155 24.20 -1.66 10.03
C GLU A 155 23.19 -2.46 9.19
N SER A 156 22.52 -3.45 9.83
CA SER A 156 21.48 -4.24 9.16
C SER A 156 20.26 -3.40 8.80
N VAL A 157 19.85 -2.48 9.68
CA VAL A 157 18.75 -1.54 9.41
C VAL A 157 19.10 -0.64 8.22
N GLU A 158 20.29 -0.04 8.22
CA GLU A 158 20.74 0.84 7.12
C GLU A 158 20.85 0.08 5.79
N ALA A 159 21.35 -1.15 5.81
CA ALA A 159 21.43 -2.01 4.62
C ALA A 159 20.03 -2.35 4.08
N TYR A 160 19.07 -2.64 4.97
CA TYR A 160 17.69 -2.92 4.56
C TYR A 160 16.99 -1.67 4.02
N VAL A 161 17.15 -0.51 4.67
CA VAL A 161 16.64 0.78 4.19
C VAL A 161 17.17 1.07 2.77
N GLU A 162 18.44 0.81 2.52
CA GLU A 162 19.04 1.02 1.19
C GLU A 162 18.50 0.02 0.15
N LEU A 163 18.28 -1.24 0.53
CA LEU A 163 17.62 -2.23 -0.32
C LEU A 163 16.23 -1.72 -0.74
N ILE A 164 15.40 -1.30 0.21
CA ILE A 164 14.05 -0.80 -0.07
C ILE A 164 14.08 0.47 -0.93
N ARG A 165 15.01 1.40 -0.66
CA ARG A 165 15.18 2.62 -1.47
C ARG A 165 15.57 2.29 -2.91
N SER A 166 16.40 1.29 -3.12
CA SER A 166 16.84 0.86 -4.45
C SER A 166 15.69 0.30 -5.29
N LEU A 167 14.65 -0.26 -4.65
CA LEU A 167 13.40 -0.68 -5.29
C LEU A 167 12.47 0.50 -5.63
N LYS A 168 12.95 1.75 -5.45
CA LYS A 168 12.21 3.01 -5.70
C LYS A 168 11.04 3.26 -4.74
N ALA A 169 10.97 2.54 -3.63
CA ALA A 169 10.08 2.86 -2.53
C ALA A 169 10.65 3.98 -1.66
N LEU A 170 9.81 4.58 -0.81
CA LEU A 170 10.17 5.63 0.14
C LEU A 170 10.25 5.01 1.54
N PRO A 171 11.44 4.58 2.02
CA PRO A 171 11.56 3.97 3.33
C PRO A 171 11.29 4.98 4.45
N LEU A 172 10.47 4.59 5.41
CA LEU A 172 10.16 5.33 6.62
C LEU A 172 10.35 4.41 7.82
N VAL A 173 11.28 4.74 8.71
CA VAL A 173 11.52 3.95 9.93
C VAL A 173 10.66 4.48 11.06
N LEU A 174 9.84 3.59 11.65
CA LEU A 174 8.96 3.87 12.78
C LEU A 174 9.12 2.79 13.86
N ASP A 175 8.70 3.11 15.07
CA ASP A 175 8.39 2.10 16.08
C ASP A 175 7.14 1.30 15.66
N TYR A 176 7.09 0.00 15.99
CA TYR A 176 6.00 -0.86 15.53
C TYR A 176 4.65 -0.55 16.22
N HIS A 177 4.64 -0.04 17.44
CA HIS A 177 3.42 0.44 18.10
C HIS A 177 2.92 1.74 17.44
N GLU A 178 3.84 2.66 17.12
CA GLU A 178 3.53 3.88 16.39
C GLU A 178 2.95 3.53 15.00
N HIS A 179 3.57 2.57 14.31
CA HIS A 179 3.06 2.06 13.03
C HIS A 179 1.60 1.60 13.14
N ASP A 180 1.29 0.74 14.14
CA ASP A 180 -0.05 0.16 14.26
C ASP A 180 -1.11 1.19 14.67
N PHE A 181 -0.73 2.19 15.47
CA PHE A 181 -1.61 3.32 15.78
C PHE A 181 -1.87 4.19 14.54
N VAL A 182 -0.82 4.54 13.79
CA VAL A 182 -0.92 5.33 12.57
C VAL A 182 -1.79 4.61 11.52
N THR A 183 -1.50 3.34 11.22
CA THR A 183 -2.27 2.57 10.24
C THR A 183 -3.70 2.30 10.71
N GLY A 184 -3.90 2.10 12.02
CA GLY A 184 -5.22 2.05 12.66
C GLY A 184 -6.06 3.27 12.32
N THR A 185 -5.45 4.44 12.40
CA THR A 185 -6.12 5.73 12.20
C THR A 185 -6.37 6.06 10.72
N ILE A 186 -5.34 5.91 9.85
CA ILE A 186 -5.42 6.40 8.47
C ILE A 186 -5.84 5.33 7.45
N SER A 187 -5.91 4.06 7.84
CA SER A 187 -6.27 2.94 6.96
C SER A 187 -7.38 2.08 7.55
N HIS A 188 -7.19 1.52 8.75
CA HIS A 188 -8.12 0.52 9.27
C HIS A 188 -9.47 1.12 9.62
N LEU A 189 -9.52 2.20 10.39
CA LEU A 189 -10.75 2.92 10.70
C LEU A 189 -11.49 3.38 9.43
N PRO A 190 -10.85 4.01 8.43
CA PRO A 190 -11.53 4.35 7.17
C PRO A 190 -12.20 3.18 6.46
N HIS A 191 -11.59 1.98 6.45
CA HIS A 191 -12.21 0.81 5.85
C HIS A 191 -13.45 0.34 6.63
N MET A 192 -13.40 0.38 7.96
CA MET A 192 -14.55 0.04 8.80
C MET A 192 -15.70 1.05 8.59
N ILE A 193 -15.39 2.35 8.49
CA ILE A 193 -16.36 3.40 8.20
C ILE A 193 -16.99 3.18 6.82
N ALA A 194 -16.19 2.88 5.81
CA ALA A 194 -16.67 2.61 4.46
C ALA A 194 -17.60 1.39 4.42
N ALA A 195 -17.24 0.30 5.09
CA ALA A 195 -18.07 -0.89 5.20
C ALA A 195 -19.37 -0.62 5.95
N ALA A 196 -19.31 0.08 7.08
CA ALA A 196 -20.49 0.47 7.86
C ALA A 196 -21.44 1.38 7.05
N LEU A 197 -20.89 2.32 6.27
CA LEU A 197 -21.67 3.22 5.43
C LEU A 197 -22.37 2.48 4.28
N VAL A 198 -21.71 1.51 3.66
CA VAL A 198 -22.33 0.66 2.63
C VAL A 198 -23.45 -0.18 3.21
N ASN A 199 -23.24 -0.80 4.37
CA ASN A 199 -24.25 -1.61 5.04
C ASN A 199 -25.45 -0.75 5.47
N LEU A 200 -25.21 0.46 5.99
CA LEU A 200 -26.31 1.40 6.31
C LEU A 200 -27.18 1.69 5.09
N VAL A 201 -26.57 2.00 3.94
CA VAL A 201 -27.32 2.27 2.70
C VAL A 201 -28.06 1.03 2.23
N HIS A 202 -27.45 -0.16 2.32
CA HIS A 202 -28.11 -1.42 1.98
C HIS A 202 -29.35 -1.68 2.84
N ASP A 203 -29.27 -1.44 4.15
CA ASP A 203 -30.34 -1.74 5.10
C ASP A 203 -31.49 -0.71 5.03
N GLU A 204 -31.19 0.55 4.68
CA GLU A 204 -32.16 1.64 4.55
C GLU A 204 -32.77 1.76 3.14
N ASP A 205 -32.22 1.06 2.12
CA ASP A 205 -32.73 1.16 0.76
C ASP A 205 -34.10 0.45 0.63
N THR A 206 -34.92 1.01 -0.22
CA THR A 206 -36.28 0.49 -0.48
C THR A 206 -36.25 -0.63 -1.53
N PRO A 207 -37.32 -1.43 -1.68
CA PRO A 207 -37.40 -2.44 -2.75
C PRO A 207 -37.23 -1.88 -4.18
N SER A 208 -37.39 -0.56 -4.35
CA SER A 208 -37.12 0.14 -5.62
C SER A 208 -35.65 0.44 -5.86
N GLU A 209 -34.76 0.11 -4.92
CA GLU A 209 -33.29 0.35 -4.98
C GLU A 209 -32.92 1.82 -5.31
N THR A 210 -33.69 2.76 -4.78
CA THR A 210 -33.54 4.18 -5.12
C THR A 210 -32.18 4.72 -4.67
N MET A 211 -31.71 4.36 -3.46
CA MET A 211 -30.41 4.80 -2.96
C MET A 211 -29.27 4.25 -3.83
N ARG A 212 -29.37 2.97 -4.20
CA ARG A 212 -28.41 2.32 -5.13
C ARG A 212 -28.37 3.00 -6.49
N MET A 213 -29.53 3.36 -7.05
CA MET A 213 -29.61 4.03 -8.36
C MET A 213 -29.01 5.43 -8.35
N VAL A 214 -29.22 6.20 -7.27
CA VAL A 214 -28.73 7.59 -7.19
C VAL A 214 -27.35 7.71 -6.55
N ALA A 215 -26.74 6.60 -6.12
CA ALA A 215 -25.40 6.58 -5.57
C ALA A 215 -24.38 7.09 -6.60
N ALA A 216 -23.99 8.36 -6.44
CA ALA A 216 -23.09 9.07 -7.35
C ALA A 216 -21.60 8.97 -6.92
N GLY A 217 -20.73 9.70 -7.63
CA GLY A 217 -19.28 9.64 -7.46
C GLY A 217 -18.81 9.77 -6.02
N GLY A 218 -19.31 10.76 -5.26
CA GLY A 218 -18.88 10.97 -3.88
C GLY A 218 -19.10 9.75 -2.97
N PHE A 219 -20.26 9.08 -3.08
CA PHE A 219 -20.52 7.85 -2.33
C PHE A 219 -19.60 6.71 -2.80
N LYS A 220 -19.47 6.51 -4.13
CA LYS A 220 -18.61 5.47 -4.70
C LYS A 220 -17.15 5.67 -4.35
N ASP A 221 -16.68 6.92 -4.33
CA ASP A 221 -15.28 7.23 -4.00
C ASP A 221 -14.97 6.91 -2.53
N ILE A 222 -15.81 7.36 -1.59
CA ILE A 222 -15.57 7.13 -0.16
C ILE A 222 -15.75 5.66 0.24
N THR A 223 -16.61 4.91 -0.47
CA THR A 223 -16.90 3.50 -0.18
C THR A 223 -16.12 2.51 -1.04
N ARG A 224 -15.30 2.97 -1.98
CA ARG A 224 -14.52 2.10 -2.88
C ARG A 224 -13.73 1.02 -2.12
N ILE A 225 -13.16 1.39 -0.98
CA ILE A 225 -12.34 0.51 -0.16
C ILE A 225 -13.16 -0.57 0.59
N ALA A 226 -14.49 -0.46 0.67
CA ALA A 226 -15.36 -1.48 1.25
C ALA A 226 -15.39 -2.78 0.42
N SER A 227 -14.91 -2.78 -0.83
CA SER A 227 -14.83 -3.97 -1.69
C SER A 227 -13.58 -4.83 -1.46
N SER A 228 -12.88 -4.64 -0.36
CA SER A 228 -11.66 -5.38 0.01
C SER A 228 -11.99 -6.80 0.51
N SER A 229 -10.97 -7.71 0.57
CA SER A 229 -11.15 -9.10 1.04
C SER A 229 -11.62 -9.16 2.50
N PRO A 230 -12.74 -9.82 2.81
CA PRO A 230 -13.21 -9.98 4.17
C PRO A 230 -12.20 -10.70 5.08
N GLU A 231 -11.56 -11.76 4.58
CA GLU A 231 -10.60 -12.57 5.36
C GLU A 231 -9.37 -11.75 5.75
N MET A 232 -8.87 -10.94 4.83
CA MET A 232 -7.74 -10.04 5.12
C MET A 232 -8.12 -9.00 6.16
N TRP A 233 -9.31 -8.41 6.05
CA TRP A 233 -9.77 -7.38 6.98
C TRP A 233 -10.12 -7.93 8.35
N GLU A 234 -10.65 -9.15 8.43
CA GLU A 234 -10.81 -9.86 9.70
C GLU A 234 -9.46 -9.96 10.44
N GLN A 235 -8.41 -10.45 9.76
CA GLN A 235 -7.08 -10.56 10.36
C GLN A 235 -6.52 -9.21 10.80
N ILE A 236 -6.61 -8.18 9.95
CA ILE A 236 -6.15 -6.82 10.29
C ILE A 236 -6.89 -6.29 11.53
N CYS A 237 -8.20 -6.43 11.58
CA CYS A 237 -9.00 -5.94 12.70
C CYS A 237 -8.69 -6.68 13.99
N MET A 238 -8.45 -7.99 13.93
CA MET A 238 -8.14 -8.77 15.13
C MET A 238 -6.72 -8.50 15.64
N THR A 239 -5.73 -8.35 14.76
CA THR A 239 -4.33 -8.11 15.16
C THR A 239 -4.02 -6.65 15.54
N ASN A 240 -4.91 -5.69 15.23
CA ASN A 240 -4.77 -4.28 15.62
C ASN A 240 -6.01 -3.74 16.38
N SER A 241 -6.75 -4.62 17.05
CA SER A 241 -8.05 -4.29 17.66
C SER A 241 -7.97 -3.17 18.70
N GLU A 242 -6.92 -3.14 19.53
CA GLU A 242 -6.75 -2.14 20.58
C GLU A 242 -6.64 -0.72 20.01
N ASN A 243 -5.79 -0.52 19.01
CA ASN A 243 -5.64 0.77 18.35
C ASN A 243 -6.90 1.16 17.57
N ILE A 244 -7.52 0.20 16.88
CA ILE A 244 -8.76 0.45 16.13
C ILE A 244 -9.89 0.86 17.08
N LEU A 245 -10.07 0.17 18.22
CA LEU A 245 -11.08 0.53 19.21
C LEU A 245 -10.88 1.95 19.71
N LYS A 246 -9.66 2.31 20.07
CA LYS A 246 -9.33 3.65 20.54
C LYS A 246 -9.74 4.75 19.53
N VAL A 247 -9.32 4.60 18.26
CA VAL A 247 -9.64 5.62 17.25
C VAL A 247 -11.11 5.58 16.81
N LEU A 248 -11.76 4.43 16.92
CA LEU A 248 -13.20 4.28 16.68
C LEU A 248 -14.02 4.99 17.75
N ASP A 249 -13.64 4.88 19.02
CA ASP A 249 -14.29 5.59 20.11
C ASP A 249 -14.18 7.12 19.94
N ASP A 250 -12.99 7.62 19.57
CA ASP A 250 -12.77 9.03 19.23
C ASP A 250 -13.65 9.47 18.03
N TYR A 251 -13.78 8.62 17.03
CA TYR A 251 -14.60 8.90 15.86
C TYR A 251 -16.11 8.92 16.20
N ILE A 252 -16.57 7.99 17.03
CA ILE A 252 -17.96 7.96 17.53
C ILE A 252 -18.26 9.24 18.31
N HIS A 253 -17.35 9.69 19.17
CA HIS A 253 -17.52 10.95 19.90
C HIS A 253 -17.65 12.14 18.93
N ASN A 254 -16.81 12.23 17.92
CA ASN A 254 -16.92 13.26 16.89
C ASN A 254 -18.29 13.23 16.16
N LEU A 255 -18.84 12.03 15.88
CA LEU A 255 -20.17 11.89 15.29
C LEU A 255 -21.29 12.32 16.24
N GLU A 256 -21.14 12.09 17.54
CA GLU A 256 -22.08 12.55 18.56
C GLU A 256 -22.11 14.08 18.64
N ASP A 257 -20.97 14.75 18.57
CA ASP A 257 -20.89 16.21 18.55
C ASP A 257 -21.57 16.78 17.29
N ILE A 258 -21.38 16.17 16.13
CA ILE A 258 -22.06 16.53 14.89
C ILE A 258 -23.58 16.37 15.07
N ARG A 259 -24.03 15.25 15.64
CA ARG A 259 -25.45 14.98 15.91
C ARG A 259 -26.06 16.04 16.81
N VAL A 260 -25.36 16.44 17.88
CA VAL A 260 -25.80 17.50 18.80
C VAL A 260 -25.93 18.85 18.08
N ALA A 261 -24.92 19.22 17.30
CA ALA A 261 -24.93 20.47 16.53
C ALA A 261 -26.11 20.52 15.53
N LEU A 262 -26.41 19.41 14.85
CA LEU A 262 -27.55 19.28 13.94
C LEU A 262 -28.87 19.38 14.67
N ALA A 263 -29.05 18.70 15.81
CA ALA A 263 -30.25 18.73 16.61
C ALA A 263 -30.55 20.16 17.12
N GLN A 264 -29.52 20.91 17.47
CA GLN A 264 -29.62 22.31 17.90
C GLN A 264 -29.70 23.30 16.73
N LYS A 265 -29.65 22.86 15.47
CA LYS A 265 -29.55 23.70 14.28
C LYS A 265 -28.43 24.73 14.34
N ASN A 266 -27.30 24.36 14.96
CA ASN A 266 -26.15 25.22 15.13
C ASN A 266 -25.31 25.28 13.84
N GLY A 267 -25.74 26.15 12.91
CA GLY A 267 -25.08 26.33 11.62
C GLY A 267 -23.62 26.80 11.73
N SER A 268 -23.27 27.56 12.78
CA SER A 268 -21.89 28.01 13.00
C SER A 268 -20.96 26.84 13.33
N ALA A 269 -21.39 25.93 14.20
CA ALA A 269 -20.59 24.73 14.51
C ALA A 269 -20.37 23.85 13.27
N ILE A 270 -21.44 23.63 12.48
CA ILE A 270 -21.33 22.86 11.23
C ILE A 270 -20.39 23.54 10.22
N ASN A 271 -20.49 24.87 10.05
CA ASN A 271 -19.56 25.60 9.17
C ASN A 271 -18.12 25.48 9.62
N THR A 272 -17.85 25.56 10.92
CA THR A 272 -16.50 25.41 11.48
C THR A 272 -15.96 24.00 11.21
N LEU A 273 -16.74 22.96 11.44
CA LEU A 273 -16.36 21.57 11.14
C LEU A 273 -15.87 21.41 9.69
N PHE A 274 -16.67 21.86 8.72
CA PHE A 274 -16.30 21.71 7.30
C PHE A 274 -15.12 22.60 6.89
N ARG A 275 -14.99 23.77 7.49
CA ARG A 275 -13.84 24.66 7.24
C ARG A 275 -12.53 24.02 7.72
N GLU A 276 -12.50 23.54 8.95
CA GLU A 276 -11.31 22.94 9.55
C GLU A 276 -10.89 21.66 8.82
N SER A 277 -11.85 20.78 8.51
CA SER A 277 -11.57 19.56 7.75
C SER A 277 -11.07 19.85 6.32
N ARG A 278 -11.66 20.85 5.64
CA ARG A 278 -11.17 21.30 4.33
C ARG A 278 -9.74 21.82 4.41
N ASP A 279 -9.46 22.66 5.38
CA ASP A 279 -8.15 23.33 5.50
C ASP A 279 -7.06 22.29 5.83
N TYR A 280 -7.36 21.34 6.72
CA TYR A 280 -6.45 20.23 7.02
C TYR A 280 -6.29 19.28 5.81
N ARG A 281 -7.38 18.89 5.13
CA ARG A 281 -7.30 18.04 3.93
C ARG A 281 -6.48 18.68 2.81
N ASN A 282 -6.60 19.98 2.63
CA ASN A 282 -5.83 20.71 1.62
C ASN A 282 -4.33 20.78 1.95
N SER A 283 -3.95 20.74 3.23
CA SER A 283 -2.55 20.68 3.64
C SER A 283 -1.84 19.39 3.20
N PHE A 284 -2.57 18.30 2.96
CA PHE A 284 -1.98 17.03 2.49
C PHE A 284 -1.36 17.14 1.10
N SER A 285 -1.86 18.04 0.24
CA SER A 285 -1.30 18.23 -1.11
C SER A 285 0.13 18.74 -1.10
N ASP A 286 0.55 19.43 -0.05
CA ASP A 286 1.90 19.96 0.11
C ASP A 286 2.86 18.93 0.75
N LEU A 287 2.35 17.99 1.53
CA LEU A 287 3.13 16.95 2.23
C LEU A 287 3.22 15.63 1.44
N SER A 288 2.22 15.32 0.60
CA SER A 288 2.22 14.14 -0.28
C SER A 288 3.22 14.27 -1.44
N ALA A 289 3.79 15.45 -1.63
CA ALA A 289 5.07 15.57 -2.26
C ALA A 289 6.15 15.15 -1.25
N GLY A 290 6.39 13.83 -1.08
CA GLY A 290 7.72 13.35 -0.72
C GLY A 290 8.75 14.15 -1.55
N PRO A 291 10.04 13.87 -1.59
CA PRO A 291 11.01 14.63 -2.39
C PRO A 291 10.65 14.72 -3.89
N ILE A 292 9.42 14.35 -4.26
CA ILE A 292 8.82 14.57 -5.57
C ILE A 292 8.51 16.07 -5.70
N LYS A 293 9.40 16.71 -6.43
CA LYS A 293 9.33 18.08 -6.94
C LYS A 293 7.89 18.51 -7.26
N LYS A 294 7.59 19.81 -7.02
CA LYS A 294 6.33 20.50 -7.37
C LYS A 294 5.66 19.87 -8.59
N ASN A 295 4.42 19.40 -8.42
CA ASN A 295 3.67 18.82 -9.53
C ASN A 295 3.43 19.89 -10.59
N HIS A 296 4.11 19.74 -11.71
CA HIS A 296 3.96 20.62 -12.86
C HIS A 296 2.77 20.14 -13.69
N ARG A 297 1.56 20.54 -13.27
CA ARG A 297 0.28 20.13 -13.86
C ARG A 297 -0.25 21.20 -14.80
N LEU A 298 -0.84 20.74 -15.90
CA LEU A 298 -1.60 21.52 -16.83
C LEU A 298 -2.97 20.85 -17.01
N TYR A 299 -4.03 21.64 -17.04
CA TYR A 299 -5.37 21.17 -17.30
C TYR A 299 -5.77 21.69 -18.67
N CYS A 300 -6.21 20.80 -19.56
CA CYS A 300 -6.63 21.14 -20.91
C CYS A 300 -8.07 20.68 -21.10
N ASP A 301 -8.94 21.57 -21.56
CA ASP A 301 -10.25 21.17 -22.05
C ASP A 301 -10.06 20.41 -23.36
N LEU A 302 -10.63 19.24 -23.43
CA LEU A 302 -10.54 18.36 -24.60
C LEU A 302 -11.95 18.09 -25.11
N VAL A 303 -12.17 18.42 -26.36
CA VAL A 303 -13.40 18.00 -27.06
C VAL A 303 -13.42 16.49 -27.10
N ASP A 304 -14.53 15.86 -26.71
CA ASP A 304 -14.69 14.38 -26.69
C ASP A 304 -14.83 13.84 -28.11
N GLU A 305 -13.68 13.76 -28.80
CA GLU A 305 -13.56 13.17 -30.13
C GLU A 305 -12.41 12.15 -30.20
N ALA A 306 -12.55 11.20 -31.10
CA ALA A 306 -11.55 10.16 -31.32
C ALA A 306 -10.21 10.77 -31.76
N GLY A 307 -9.15 10.53 -30.96
CA GLY A 307 -7.79 10.93 -31.28
C GLY A 307 -7.28 12.19 -30.56
N GLY A 308 -8.10 12.93 -29.79
CA GLY A 308 -7.70 14.15 -29.10
C GLY A 308 -6.45 13.97 -28.21
N ILE A 309 -6.41 12.91 -27.39
CA ILE A 309 -5.24 12.59 -26.55
C ILE A 309 -4.01 12.25 -27.41
N ALA A 310 -4.20 11.51 -28.52
CA ALA A 310 -3.11 11.15 -29.43
C ALA A 310 -2.50 12.39 -30.09
N ILE A 311 -3.33 13.34 -30.52
CA ILE A 311 -2.90 14.60 -31.13
C ILE A 311 -2.08 15.40 -30.11
N LEU A 312 -2.60 15.62 -28.88
CA LEU A 312 -1.88 16.34 -27.84
C LEU A 312 -0.53 15.69 -27.52
N SER A 313 -0.53 14.38 -27.32
CA SER A 313 0.70 13.63 -27.03
C SER A 313 1.72 13.74 -28.17
N THR A 314 1.28 13.74 -29.42
CA THR A 314 2.14 13.91 -30.58
C THR A 314 2.73 15.34 -30.66
N ILE A 315 1.94 16.36 -30.34
CA ILE A 315 2.42 17.76 -30.32
C ILE A 315 3.51 17.90 -29.26
N LEU A 316 3.28 17.41 -28.05
CA LEU A 316 4.26 17.47 -26.97
C LEU A 316 5.54 16.69 -27.31
N ALA A 317 5.40 15.48 -27.84
CA ALA A 317 6.53 14.65 -28.27
C ALA A 317 7.35 15.32 -29.41
N SER A 318 6.68 15.98 -30.38
CA SER A 318 7.37 16.70 -31.45
C SER A 318 8.22 17.90 -30.97
N ARG A 319 7.90 18.41 -29.80
CA ARG A 319 8.66 19.47 -29.10
C ARG A 319 9.70 18.93 -28.12
N GLY A 320 9.87 17.60 -28.05
CA GLY A 320 10.79 16.97 -27.09
C GLY A 320 10.32 17.00 -25.64
N ILE A 321 9.04 17.31 -25.39
CA ILE A 321 8.47 17.41 -24.04
C ILE A 321 8.04 16.03 -23.58
N THR A 322 8.64 15.55 -22.48
CA THR A 322 8.32 14.24 -21.88
C THR A 322 7.20 14.39 -20.85
N LEU A 323 6.16 13.56 -21.00
CA LEU A 323 5.05 13.48 -20.05
C LEU A 323 5.40 12.60 -18.88
N LYS A 324 5.09 13.04 -17.66
CA LYS A 324 5.16 12.23 -16.45
C LYS A 324 3.90 11.39 -16.25
N ASN A 325 2.74 12.01 -16.46
CA ASN A 325 1.43 11.39 -16.36
C ASN A 325 0.42 12.12 -17.26
N ILE A 326 -0.60 11.40 -17.71
CA ILE A 326 -1.73 11.94 -18.44
C ILE A 326 -3.00 11.21 -18.00
N GLY A 327 -4.06 11.94 -17.69
CA GLY A 327 -5.31 11.37 -17.23
C GLY A 327 -6.50 12.29 -17.47
N ILE A 328 -7.68 11.70 -17.63
CA ILE A 328 -8.93 12.46 -17.71
C ILE A 328 -9.45 12.70 -16.29
N VAL A 329 -9.70 13.96 -15.95
CA VAL A 329 -10.26 14.41 -14.68
C VAL A 329 -11.67 14.90 -14.95
N HIS A 330 -12.67 14.31 -14.32
CA HIS A 330 -14.09 14.56 -14.54
C HIS A 330 -14.60 14.13 -15.93
N ASN A 331 -15.08 12.91 -15.99
CA ASN A 331 -15.89 12.42 -17.10
C ASN A 331 -17.34 12.34 -16.59
N ARG A 332 -18.14 13.35 -16.86
CA ARG A 332 -19.60 13.20 -16.86
C ARG A 332 -19.97 12.81 -18.30
N GLU A 333 -20.79 11.76 -18.46
CA GLU A 333 -21.31 11.40 -19.79
C GLU A 333 -21.91 12.66 -20.44
N PHE A 334 -21.42 13.02 -21.63
CA PHE A 334 -21.85 14.18 -22.45
C PHE A 334 -21.33 15.58 -22.03
N GLU A 335 -20.28 15.71 -21.21
CA GLU A 335 -19.57 17.00 -21.01
C GLU A 335 -18.13 16.93 -21.51
N ASP A 336 -17.56 18.08 -21.91
CA ASP A 336 -16.16 18.19 -22.34
C ASP A 336 -15.21 17.63 -21.26
N ALA A 337 -14.32 16.74 -21.65
CA ALA A 337 -13.39 16.10 -20.76
C ALA A 337 -12.21 17.04 -20.42
N VAL A 338 -11.91 17.19 -19.13
CA VAL A 338 -10.69 17.89 -18.69
C VAL A 338 -9.53 16.91 -18.62
N LEU A 339 -8.52 17.12 -19.46
CA LEU A 339 -7.31 16.32 -19.47
C LEU A 339 -6.28 16.91 -18.51
N LEU A 340 -5.83 16.12 -17.55
CA LEU A 340 -4.69 16.44 -16.70
C LEU A 340 -3.41 15.95 -17.35
N VAL A 341 -2.44 16.83 -17.52
CA VAL A 341 -1.10 16.51 -17.99
C VAL A 341 -0.09 16.89 -16.91
N GLU A 342 0.74 15.93 -16.48
CA GLU A 342 1.83 16.17 -15.52
C GLU A 342 3.19 16.09 -16.22
N PHE A 343 4.07 17.04 -15.90
CA PHE A 343 5.44 17.13 -16.41
C PHE A 343 6.45 16.87 -15.30
N TYR A 344 7.68 16.51 -15.69
CA TYR A 344 8.77 16.26 -14.74
C TYR A 344 9.34 17.53 -14.11
N ASP A 345 9.23 18.68 -14.78
CA ASP A 345 9.83 19.95 -14.38
C ASP A 345 8.99 21.16 -14.85
N ALA A 346 9.34 22.34 -14.31
CA ALA A 346 8.66 23.59 -14.61
C ALA A 346 8.89 24.06 -16.05
N GLU A 347 10.05 23.78 -16.62
CA GLU A 347 10.41 24.20 -17.97
C GLU A 347 9.55 23.47 -18.99
N SER A 348 9.43 22.14 -18.86
CA SER A 348 8.52 21.32 -19.68
C SER A 348 7.07 21.79 -19.62
N LYS A 349 6.59 22.21 -18.43
CA LYS A 349 5.25 22.79 -18.27
C LYS A 349 5.07 24.13 -19.00
N ILE A 350 6.10 24.99 -18.97
CA ILE A 350 6.03 26.34 -19.60
C ILE A 350 6.10 26.23 -21.12
N GLN A 351 6.82 25.24 -21.64
CA GLN A 351 6.98 24.97 -23.07
C GLN A 351 5.77 24.27 -23.69
N ALA A 352 4.98 23.56 -22.88
CA ALA A 352 3.77 22.84 -23.29
C ALA A 352 2.61 23.80 -23.55
#